data_5daac9d4cee02bbc821ea3525d0cc9b2
#
_entry.id   5daac9d4cee02bbc821ea3525d0cc9b2
#
_cell.length_a   1.000
_cell.length_b   1.000
_cell.length_c   1.000
_cell.angle_alpha   90.00
_cell.angle_beta   90.00
_cell.angle_gamma   90.00
#
_symmetry.space_group_name_H-M   'P 1'
#
loop_
_entity.id
_entity.type
_entity.pdbx_description
1 polymer ?
#
loop_
_entity_poly.entity_id
_entity_poly.type
_entity_poly.pdbx_seq_one_letter_code
_entity_poly.pdbx_strand_id
1 'polypeptide(L)'
;MTPTSPASPQPPPMVFAWAGGAAAFSRLTRIFYGHVKTDPILAPVFAKMSPEHPEWVAQWLGEVFGGPATYTQERGGYAHMLTRHLGRALTEQQRARWVQLIGEAADEAGLPADPEFRSAFVSYLEWGSRLALANSQPGAEPPLRMPVPHWDWGTAGPPGATAGSAPPPPAPAKASTAQQPPTAEVTGSPSFERHIRPLFTNRDRTSMAWAFDLGDLAAVREHADAILDQVASGRMPCYAAWPAERVALFRHWMESGKPD
;
A
#
# COMPACT_ATOMS: atom_id res chain seq x y z
N MET A 1 -1.70 48.94 13.83
CA MET A 1 -1.44 47.51 14.23
C MET A 1 -2.21 46.65 13.28
N THR A 2 -1.57 46.08 12.27
CA THR A 2 -2.16 45.12 11.32
C THR A 2 -2.26 43.76 12.00
N PRO A 3 -3.42 43.10 11.97
CA PRO A 3 -3.56 41.74 12.54
C PRO A 3 -2.73 40.77 11.69
N THR A 4 -1.84 40.05 12.34
CA THR A 4 -1.07 38.96 11.72
C THR A 4 -2.06 37.86 11.40
N SER A 5 -2.21 37.54 10.12
CA SER A 5 -3.01 36.40 9.65
C SER A 5 -2.53 35.11 10.33
N PRO A 6 -3.43 34.25 10.83
CA PRO A 6 -3.00 32.97 11.37
C PRO A 6 -2.31 32.16 10.26
N ALA A 7 -1.13 31.64 10.56
CA ALA A 7 -0.39 30.76 9.66
C ALA A 7 -1.28 29.54 9.31
N SER A 8 -1.39 29.23 8.03
CA SER A 8 -2.08 28.02 7.57
C SER A 8 -1.47 26.78 8.25
N PRO A 9 -2.26 25.84 8.74
CA PRO A 9 -1.74 24.64 9.36
C PRO A 9 -0.83 23.89 8.37
N GLN A 10 0.42 23.68 8.77
CA GLN A 10 1.35 22.89 7.98
C GLN A 10 0.86 21.42 7.94
N PRO A 11 0.97 20.75 6.78
CA PRO A 11 0.67 19.33 6.72
C PRO A 11 1.58 18.55 7.70
N PRO A 12 1.06 17.49 8.33
CA PRO A 12 1.84 16.68 9.24
C PRO A 12 3.07 16.12 8.53
N PRO A 13 4.20 15.98 9.22
CA PRO A 13 5.40 15.41 8.63
C PRO A 13 5.14 13.95 8.22
N MET A 14 5.77 13.51 7.13
CA MET A 14 5.77 12.10 6.75
C MET A 14 6.44 11.26 7.84
N VAL A 15 6.08 9.97 7.96
CA VAL A 15 6.68 9.03 8.91
C VAL A 15 8.19 9.01 8.81
N PHE A 16 8.74 9.08 7.59
CA PHE A 16 10.18 9.19 7.32
C PHE A 16 10.82 10.40 8.02
N ALA A 17 10.23 11.56 7.87
CA ALA A 17 10.75 12.80 8.47
C ALA A 17 10.64 12.75 10.00
N TRP A 18 9.55 12.23 10.53
CA TRP A 18 9.33 12.05 11.96
C TRP A 18 10.36 11.11 12.59
N ALA A 19 10.70 10.01 11.90
CA ALA A 19 11.74 9.07 12.33
C ALA A 19 13.13 9.68 12.44
N GLY A 20 13.38 10.84 11.83
CA GLY A 20 14.69 11.49 11.74
C GLY A 20 15.37 11.30 10.38
N GLY A 21 14.62 10.96 9.34
CA GLY A 21 15.09 10.89 7.96
C GLY A 21 16.10 9.77 7.67
N ALA A 22 16.86 9.93 6.60
CA ALA A 22 17.80 8.90 6.12
C ALA A 22 18.81 8.47 7.20
N ALA A 23 19.32 9.41 8.00
CA ALA A 23 20.29 9.09 9.05
C ALA A 23 19.74 8.16 10.13
N ALA A 24 18.45 8.25 10.46
CA ALA A 24 17.79 7.39 11.43
C ALA A 24 17.63 5.96 10.88
N PHE A 25 17.20 5.82 9.61
CA PHE A 25 17.07 4.51 8.98
C PHE A 25 18.44 3.83 8.75
N SER A 26 19.49 4.59 8.35
CA SER A 26 20.84 4.03 8.24
C SER A 26 21.39 3.58 9.59
N ARG A 27 21.11 4.32 10.67
CA ARG A 27 21.49 3.91 12.04
C ARG A 27 20.75 2.64 12.45
N LEU A 28 19.43 2.58 12.24
CA LEU A 28 18.58 1.41 12.50
C LEU A 28 19.15 0.16 11.83
N THR A 29 19.34 0.21 10.53
CA THR A 29 19.76 -0.98 9.77
C THR A 29 21.18 -1.41 10.09
N ARG A 30 22.07 -0.48 10.41
CA ARG A 30 23.44 -0.81 10.87
C ARG A 30 23.43 -1.59 12.18
N ILE A 31 22.64 -1.14 13.16
CA ILE A 31 22.46 -1.82 14.44
C ILE A 31 21.83 -3.20 14.22
N PHE A 32 20.70 -3.23 13.50
CA PHE A 32 19.98 -4.46 13.18
C PHE A 32 20.88 -5.52 12.54
N TYR A 33 21.60 -5.18 11.46
CA TYR A 33 22.50 -6.14 10.81
C TYR A 33 23.78 -6.44 11.64
N GLY A 34 24.13 -5.61 12.58
CA GLY A 34 25.11 -5.94 13.62
C GLY A 34 24.64 -7.14 14.45
N HIS A 35 23.41 -7.11 14.92
CA HIS A 35 22.80 -8.21 15.68
C HIS A 35 22.55 -9.46 14.82
N VAL A 36 22.09 -9.29 13.58
CA VAL A 36 21.87 -10.40 12.64
C VAL A 36 23.10 -11.29 12.48
N LYS A 37 24.31 -10.72 12.48
CA LYS A 37 25.56 -11.48 12.29
C LYS A 37 25.81 -12.50 13.40
N THR A 38 25.26 -12.28 14.58
CA THR A 38 25.44 -13.15 15.75
C THR A 38 24.17 -13.91 16.14
N ASP A 39 23.04 -13.62 15.48
CA ASP A 39 21.77 -14.29 15.74
C ASP A 39 21.76 -15.70 15.14
N PRO A 40 21.52 -16.76 15.93
CA PRO A 40 21.63 -18.14 15.45
C PRO A 40 20.60 -18.51 14.38
N ILE A 41 19.47 -17.80 14.29
CA ILE A 41 18.39 -18.06 13.32
C ILE A 41 18.64 -17.28 12.03
N LEU A 42 19.11 -16.04 12.14
CA LEU A 42 19.25 -15.13 11.00
C LEU A 42 20.65 -15.15 10.37
N ALA A 43 21.72 -15.35 11.13
CA ALA A 43 23.08 -15.34 10.59
C ALA A 43 23.28 -16.26 9.37
N PRO A 44 22.73 -17.48 9.33
CA PRO A 44 22.85 -18.34 8.16
C PRO A 44 22.17 -17.76 6.91
N VAL A 45 21.02 -17.06 7.06
CA VAL A 45 20.28 -16.46 5.95
C VAL A 45 21.08 -15.33 5.30
N PHE A 46 21.82 -14.58 6.11
CA PHE A 46 22.57 -13.39 5.73
C PHE A 46 24.08 -13.63 5.58
N ALA A 47 24.54 -14.88 5.62
CA ALA A 47 25.97 -15.24 5.58
C ALA A 47 26.72 -14.68 4.34
N LYS A 48 26.02 -14.50 3.22
CA LYS A 48 26.57 -13.95 1.97
C LYS A 48 26.09 -12.52 1.67
N MET A 49 25.72 -11.79 2.72
CA MET A 49 25.23 -10.42 2.62
C MET A 49 26.36 -9.47 2.20
N SER A 50 26.07 -8.59 1.22
CA SER A 50 26.98 -7.49 0.87
C SER A 50 27.19 -6.53 2.04
N PRO A 51 28.38 -5.94 2.21
CA PRO A 51 28.61 -4.88 3.20
C PRO A 51 27.65 -3.67 3.05
N GLU A 52 27.18 -3.38 1.86
CA GLU A 52 26.27 -2.27 1.55
C GLU A 52 24.80 -2.62 1.82
N HIS A 53 24.47 -3.88 2.08
CA HIS A 53 23.10 -4.33 2.26
C HIS A 53 22.32 -3.56 3.34
N PRO A 54 22.91 -3.22 4.50
CA PRO A 54 22.24 -2.39 5.49
C PRO A 54 21.76 -1.05 4.92
N GLU A 55 22.59 -0.39 4.11
CA GLU A 55 22.22 0.88 3.50
C GLU A 55 21.09 0.72 2.46
N TRP A 56 21.11 -0.34 1.68
CA TRP A 56 20.02 -0.63 0.73
C TRP A 56 18.68 -0.84 1.42
N VAL A 57 18.69 -1.50 2.58
CA VAL A 57 17.47 -1.68 3.37
C VAL A 57 17.04 -0.37 4.02
N ALA A 58 17.98 0.48 4.45
CA ALA A 58 17.68 1.83 4.95
C ALA A 58 16.99 2.69 3.88
N GLN A 59 17.51 2.67 2.66
CA GLN A 59 16.91 3.38 1.50
C GLN A 59 15.51 2.85 1.19
N TRP A 60 15.33 1.52 1.17
CA TRP A 60 14.02 0.90 0.95
C TRP A 60 13.00 1.33 2.01
N LEU A 61 13.34 1.19 3.29
CA LEU A 61 12.46 1.60 4.38
C LEU A 61 12.18 3.10 4.33
N GLY A 62 13.19 3.91 4.06
CA GLY A 62 13.03 5.35 3.90
C GLY A 62 12.02 5.70 2.81
N GLU A 63 12.11 5.10 1.64
CA GLU A 63 11.18 5.31 0.52
C GLU A 63 9.76 4.85 0.87
N VAL A 64 9.62 3.68 1.50
CA VAL A 64 8.32 3.15 1.97
C VAL A 64 7.62 4.13 2.90
N PHE A 65 8.33 4.76 3.82
CA PHE A 65 7.77 5.68 4.81
C PHE A 65 7.71 7.15 4.34
N GLY A 66 7.78 7.38 3.04
CA GLY A 66 7.55 8.68 2.43
C GLY A 66 8.80 9.55 2.30
N GLY A 67 9.97 8.95 2.37
CA GLY A 67 11.23 9.59 2.01
C GLY A 67 11.47 9.63 0.50
N PRO A 68 12.64 10.10 0.08
CA PRO A 68 12.99 10.18 -1.35
C PRO A 68 13.07 8.80 -1.99
N ALA A 69 12.76 8.71 -3.28
CA ALA A 69 12.75 7.48 -4.07
C ALA A 69 14.19 6.98 -4.41
N THR A 70 15.09 7.01 -3.44
CA THR A 70 16.51 6.70 -3.63
C THR A 70 16.72 5.24 -4.01
N TYR A 71 16.03 4.31 -3.33
CA TYR A 71 16.13 2.90 -3.65
C TYR A 71 15.62 2.60 -5.07
N THR A 72 14.52 3.21 -5.46
CA THR A 72 13.98 3.07 -6.82
C THR A 72 14.96 3.58 -7.87
N GLN A 73 15.54 4.76 -7.66
CA GLN A 73 16.45 5.40 -8.61
C GLN A 73 17.78 4.64 -8.75
N GLU A 74 18.34 4.18 -7.64
CA GLU A 74 19.66 3.56 -7.62
C GLU A 74 19.62 2.05 -7.86
N ARG A 75 18.49 1.39 -7.54
CA ARG A 75 18.42 -0.07 -7.50
C ARG A 75 17.26 -0.68 -8.29
N GLY A 76 16.35 0.11 -8.86
CA GLY A 76 15.25 -0.40 -9.68
C GLY A 76 13.99 -0.79 -8.90
N GLY A 77 13.82 -0.27 -7.68
CA GLY A 77 12.57 -0.31 -6.92
C GLY A 77 12.08 -1.72 -6.56
N TYR A 78 10.77 -1.91 -6.60
CA TYR A 78 10.10 -3.13 -6.16
C TYR A 78 10.61 -4.39 -6.86
N ALA A 79 10.78 -4.36 -8.17
CA ALA A 79 11.22 -5.53 -8.93
C ALA A 79 12.60 -6.04 -8.46
N HIS A 80 13.52 -5.13 -8.19
CA HIS A 80 14.83 -5.49 -7.65
C HIS A 80 14.72 -6.09 -6.25
N MET A 81 13.96 -5.46 -5.35
CA MET A 81 13.73 -5.97 -3.99
C MET A 81 13.13 -7.40 -4.04
N LEU A 82 12.12 -7.60 -4.89
CA LEU A 82 11.46 -8.89 -5.04
C LEU A 82 12.44 -9.99 -5.46
N THR A 83 13.32 -9.74 -6.45
CA THR A 83 14.30 -10.74 -6.92
C THR A 83 15.25 -11.21 -5.81
N ARG A 84 15.44 -10.41 -4.75
CA ARG A 84 16.28 -10.79 -3.61
C ARG A 84 15.61 -11.80 -2.68
N HIS A 85 14.30 -11.96 -2.78
CA HIS A 85 13.53 -12.89 -1.95
C HIS A 85 13.16 -14.19 -2.70
N LEU A 86 13.01 -14.15 -4.03
CA LEU A 86 12.60 -15.31 -4.82
C LEU A 86 13.49 -16.54 -4.57
N GLY A 87 12.84 -17.68 -4.32
CA GLY A 87 13.52 -18.97 -4.13
C GLY A 87 14.38 -19.10 -2.88
N ARG A 88 14.28 -18.17 -1.93
CA ARG A 88 15.03 -18.22 -0.67
C ARG A 88 14.48 -19.23 0.33
N ALA A 89 13.24 -19.68 0.16
CA ALA A 89 12.54 -20.62 1.05
C ALA A 89 12.63 -20.20 2.53
N LEU A 90 12.38 -18.91 2.80
CA LEU A 90 12.37 -18.39 4.17
C LEU A 90 11.36 -19.14 5.02
N THR A 91 11.63 -19.26 6.32
CA THR A 91 10.73 -19.90 7.27
C THR A 91 9.99 -18.87 8.12
N GLU A 92 8.84 -19.26 8.70
CA GLU A 92 8.10 -18.40 9.63
C GLU A 92 8.94 -18.04 10.86
N GLN A 93 9.77 -18.96 11.33
CA GLN A 93 10.67 -18.70 12.45
C GLN A 93 11.70 -17.61 12.12
N GLN A 94 12.27 -17.63 10.91
CA GLN A 94 13.19 -16.59 10.44
C GLN A 94 12.48 -15.25 10.29
N ARG A 95 11.27 -15.24 9.72
CA ARG A 95 10.44 -14.04 9.60
C ARG A 95 10.13 -13.41 10.95
N ALA A 96 9.62 -14.21 11.88
CA ALA A 96 9.25 -13.73 13.21
C ALA A 96 10.47 -13.17 13.96
N ARG A 97 11.62 -13.86 13.89
CA ARG A 97 12.86 -13.38 14.50
C ARG A 97 13.36 -12.08 13.85
N TRP A 98 13.24 -11.96 12.53
CA TRP A 98 13.60 -10.74 11.82
C TRP A 98 12.79 -9.53 12.30
N VAL A 99 11.45 -9.69 12.41
CA VAL A 99 10.56 -8.63 12.90
C VAL A 99 10.86 -8.26 14.34
N GLN A 100 11.07 -9.25 15.20
CA GLN A 100 11.44 -9.00 16.60
C GLN A 100 12.74 -8.22 16.68
N LEU A 101 13.78 -8.68 16.00
CA LEU A 101 15.11 -8.11 16.10
C LEU A 101 15.20 -6.68 15.55
N ILE A 102 14.48 -6.37 14.47
CA ILE A 102 14.46 -5.01 13.95
C ILE A 102 13.66 -4.07 14.85
N GLY A 103 12.66 -4.58 15.58
CA GLY A 103 11.97 -3.84 16.63
C GLY A 103 12.91 -3.47 17.80
N GLU A 104 13.68 -4.43 18.27
CA GLU A 104 14.72 -4.23 19.31
C GLU A 104 15.78 -3.21 18.82
N ALA A 105 16.23 -3.35 17.58
CA ALA A 105 17.16 -2.41 16.96
C ALA A 105 16.59 -0.99 16.79
N ALA A 106 15.28 -0.87 16.60
CA ALA A 106 14.62 0.44 16.51
C ALA A 106 14.66 1.19 17.84
N ASP A 107 14.52 0.47 18.97
CA ASP A 107 14.67 1.04 20.30
C ASP A 107 16.13 1.46 20.56
N GLU A 108 17.09 0.61 20.24
CA GLU A 108 18.52 0.89 20.38
C GLU A 108 18.97 2.05 19.48
N ALA A 109 18.42 2.16 18.27
CA ALA A 109 18.69 3.25 17.35
C ALA A 109 18.07 4.58 17.80
N GLY A 110 17.23 4.59 18.83
CA GLY A 110 16.52 5.78 19.30
C GLY A 110 15.48 6.27 18.30
N LEU A 111 14.80 5.40 17.58
CA LEU A 111 13.65 5.78 16.78
C LEU A 111 12.49 6.22 17.70
N PRO A 112 11.57 7.08 17.21
CA PRO A 112 10.45 7.55 18.04
C PRO A 112 9.70 6.43 18.74
N ALA A 113 9.36 6.64 20.02
CA ALA A 113 8.67 5.66 20.86
C ALA A 113 7.16 5.97 20.99
N ASP A 114 6.68 7.03 20.33
CA ASP A 114 5.26 7.36 20.33
C ASP A 114 4.43 6.26 19.65
N PRO A 115 3.19 6.00 20.13
CA PRO A 115 2.38 4.89 19.65
C PRO A 115 2.01 5.01 18.18
N GLU A 116 1.86 6.23 17.66
CA GLU A 116 1.50 6.46 16.26
C GLU A 116 2.63 6.04 15.32
N PHE A 117 3.88 6.45 15.62
CA PHE A 117 5.04 6.01 14.86
C PHE A 117 5.22 4.50 14.94
N ARG A 118 5.15 3.93 16.15
CA ARG A 118 5.32 2.48 16.34
C ARG A 118 4.23 1.69 15.64
N SER A 119 2.99 2.17 15.64
CA SER A 119 1.89 1.55 14.90
C SER A 119 2.18 1.50 13.40
N ALA A 120 2.57 2.61 12.80
CA ALA A 120 2.91 2.69 11.38
C ALA A 120 4.11 1.79 11.05
N PHE A 121 5.18 1.87 11.84
CA PHE A 121 6.42 1.13 11.62
C PHE A 121 6.21 -0.39 11.72
N VAL A 122 5.61 -0.87 12.81
CA VAL A 122 5.38 -2.31 13.03
C VAL A 122 4.39 -2.88 12.02
N SER A 123 3.35 -2.13 11.66
CA SER A 123 2.37 -2.57 10.65
C SER A 123 3.03 -2.85 9.30
N TYR A 124 3.95 -1.99 8.86
CA TYR A 124 4.71 -2.24 7.64
C TYR A 124 5.63 -3.46 7.77
N LEU A 125 6.37 -3.57 8.85
CA LEU A 125 7.30 -4.68 9.05
C LEU A 125 6.58 -6.04 9.04
N GLU A 126 5.42 -6.11 9.69
CA GLU A 126 4.59 -7.31 9.70
C GLU A 126 4.05 -7.64 8.30
N TRP A 127 3.49 -6.67 7.60
CA TRP A 127 2.99 -6.86 6.24
C TRP A 127 4.11 -7.21 5.26
N GLY A 128 5.18 -6.44 5.23
CA GLY A 128 6.29 -6.62 4.30
C GLY A 128 7.04 -7.94 4.50
N SER A 129 7.25 -8.34 5.76
CA SER A 129 7.92 -9.60 6.07
C SER A 129 7.07 -10.82 5.68
N ARG A 130 5.74 -10.77 5.84
CA ARG A 130 4.84 -11.84 5.38
C ARG A 130 4.83 -11.97 3.87
N LEU A 131 4.83 -10.84 3.16
CA LEU A 131 4.94 -10.82 1.71
C LEU A 131 6.29 -11.40 1.25
N ALA A 132 7.40 -11.01 1.89
CA ALA A 132 8.72 -11.56 1.61
C ALA A 132 8.78 -13.08 1.85
N LEU A 133 8.18 -13.57 2.94
CA LEU A 133 8.04 -14.99 3.23
C LEU A 133 7.28 -15.72 2.12
N ALA A 134 6.10 -15.22 1.73
CA ALA A 134 5.27 -15.82 0.67
C ALA A 134 6.02 -15.85 -0.67
N ASN A 135 6.65 -14.74 -1.05
CA ASN A 135 7.40 -14.61 -2.30
C ASN A 135 8.68 -15.44 -2.32
N SER A 136 9.19 -15.87 -1.17
CA SER A 136 10.42 -16.66 -1.06
C SER A 136 10.21 -18.15 -1.33
N GLN A 137 8.97 -18.62 -1.36
CA GLN A 137 8.67 -20.04 -1.47
C GLN A 137 8.98 -20.56 -2.87
N PRO A 138 9.39 -21.85 -2.98
CA PRO A 138 9.56 -22.48 -4.29
C PRO A 138 8.28 -22.41 -5.12
N GLY A 139 8.40 -22.00 -6.38
CA GLY A 139 7.25 -21.87 -7.28
C GLY A 139 6.39 -20.61 -7.06
N ALA A 140 6.78 -19.70 -6.20
CA ALA A 140 6.09 -18.41 -6.07
C ALA A 140 6.29 -17.57 -7.36
N GLU A 141 5.19 -17.07 -7.90
CA GLU A 141 5.15 -16.22 -9.10
C GLU A 141 4.49 -14.87 -8.79
N PRO A 142 5.10 -14.04 -7.94
CA PRO A 142 4.54 -12.74 -7.62
C PRO A 142 4.65 -11.77 -8.81
N PRO A 143 3.74 -10.79 -8.93
CA PRO A 143 3.80 -9.79 -9.97
C PRO A 143 5.11 -8.99 -9.90
N LEU A 144 5.85 -8.97 -11.02
CA LEU A 144 7.16 -8.31 -11.08
C LEU A 144 7.07 -6.78 -11.16
N ARG A 145 5.92 -6.24 -11.58
CA ARG A 145 5.72 -4.79 -11.76
C ARG A 145 4.72 -4.26 -10.75
N MET A 146 5.23 -3.87 -9.61
CA MET A 146 4.47 -3.16 -8.59
C MET A 146 5.22 -1.89 -8.19
N PRO A 147 4.52 -0.83 -7.77
CA PRO A 147 5.18 0.31 -7.15
C PRO A 147 5.80 -0.10 -5.81
N VAL A 148 6.78 0.66 -5.36
CA VAL A 148 7.23 0.56 -3.96
C VAL A 148 6.04 0.89 -3.08
N PRO A 149 5.73 0.04 -2.07
CA PRO A 149 4.61 0.30 -1.17
C PRO A 149 4.85 1.63 -0.44
N HIS A 150 3.79 2.40 -0.28
CA HIS A 150 3.82 3.62 0.50
C HIS A 150 3.06 3.40 1.81
N TRP A 151 3.71 3.68 2.94
CA TRP A 151 3.15 3.52 4.27
C TRP A 151 3.19 4.84 5.03
N ASP A 152 2.06 5.25 5.56
CA ASP A 152 1.89 6.49 6.31
C ASP A 152 1.34 6.23 7.72
N TRP A 153 0.87 7.29 8.38
CA TRP A 153 0.32 7.24 9.74
C TRP A 153 -0.94 6.40 9.90
N GLY A 154 -1.60 6.02 8.80
CA GLY A 154 -2.89 5.34 8.83
C GLY A 154 -3.97 6.14 9.55
N THR A 155 -4.92 5.42 10.16
CA THR A 155 -6.07 6.03 10.85
C THR A 155 -5.70 6.78 12.14
N ALA A 156 -4.59 6.41 12.77
CA ALA A 156 -4.13 7.04 14.01
C ALA A 156 -3.67 8.49 13.79
N GLY A 157 -3.23 8.82 12.56
CA GLY A 157 -2.64 10.11 12.26
C GLY A 157 -1.25 10.29 12.91
N PRO A 158 -0.59 11.43 12.69
CA PRO A 158 0.68 11.75 13.32
C PRO A 158 0.51 12.11 14.81
N PRO A 159 1.57 11.98 15.63
CA PRO A 159 1.54 12.40 17.03
C PRO A 159 1.07 13.84 17.20
N GLY A 160 0.19 14.06 18.19
CA GLY A 160 -0.41 15.36 18.44
C GLY A 160 -1.57 15.71 17.50
N ALA A 161 -1.93 14.86 16.56
CA ALA A 161 -3.20 14.98 15.87
C ALA A 161 -4.32 14.79 16.90
N THR A 162 -4.99 15.88 17.27
CA THR A 162 -6.18 15.78 18.10
C THR A 162 -7.25 15.02 17.33
N ALA A 163 -8.11 14.27 18.02
CA ALA A 163 -9.23 13.54 17.42
C ALA A 163 -10.18 14.41 16.55
N GLY A 164 -9.95 15.72 16.50
CA GLY A 164 -10.62 16.69 15.62
C GLY A 164 -9.83 17.06 14.36
N SER A 165 -8.59 16.61 14.20
CA SER A 165 -7.78 16.82 12.99
C SER A 165 -7.62 15.57 12.13
N ALA A 166 -8.12 14.41 12.55
CA ALA A 166 -8.48 13.39 11.58
C ALA A 166 -9.49 14.05 10.61
N PRO A 167 -9.25 14.04 9.27
CA PRO A 167 -10.32 14.41 8.36
C PRO A 167 -11.54 13.58 8.84
N PRO A 168 -12.71 14.22 9.08
CA PRO A 168 -13.87 13.45 9.48
C PRO A 168 -13.96 12.29 8.50
N PRO A 169 -14.29 11.07 8.96
CA PRO A 169 -14.58 9.97 8.04
C PRO A 169 -15.43 10.62 6.97
N PRO A 170 -15.09 10.54 5.67
CA PRO A 170 -15.75 11.35 4.66
C PRO A 170 -17.21 11.28 5.00
N ALA A 171 -17.76 12.43 5.43
CA ALA A 171 -19.17 12.51 5.79
C ALA A 171 -19.86 11.82 4.64
N PRO A 172 -20.85 10.91 4.87
CA PRO A 172 -21.51 10.23 3.76
C PRO A 172 -21.73 11.32 2.75
N ALA A 173 -20.98 11.27 1.66
CA ALA A 173 -20.76 12.42 0.81
C ALA A 173 -22.12 13.01 0.55
N LYS A 174 -22.41 14.17 1.15
CA LYS A 174 -23.48 15.00 0.63
C LYS A 174 -23.08 15.10 -0.82
N ALA A 175 -23.81 14.40 -1.66
CA ALA A 175 -23.54 14.25 -3.06
C ALA A 175 -22.97 15.57 -3.55
N SER A 176 -21.65 15.61 -3.67
CA SER A 176 -21.01 16.63 -4.45
C SER A 176 -21.61 16.38 -5.81
N THR A 177 -22.31 17.36 -6.34
CA THR A 177 -22.92 17.39 -7.67
C THR A 177 -21.78 17.42 -8.71
N ALA A 178 -20.84 16.49 -8.56
CA ALA A 178 -19.88 16.07 -9.56
C ALA A 178 -20.49 14.80 -10.16
N GLN A 179 -21.37 15.04 -11.14
CA GLN A 179 -21.87 14.09 -12.12
C GLN A 179 -22.04 12.66 -11.61
N GLN A 180 -23.13 12.40 -10.86
CA GLN A 180 -23.76 11.10 -10.96
C GLN A 180 -23.91 10.82 -12.46
N PRO A 181 -23.33 9.74 -12.97
CA PRO A 181 -23.75 9.29 -14.28
C PRO A 181 -25.27 9.09 -14.19
N PRO A 182 -26.03 9.52 -15.19
CA PRO A 182 -27.47 9.53 -15.14
C PRO A 182 -27.96 8.13 -14.82
N THR A 183 -28.67 7.96 -13.70
CA THR A 183 -29.59 6.85 -13.47
C THR A 183 -30.80 7.09 -14.38
N ALA A 184 -30.56 7.08 -15.70
CA ALA A 184 -31.61 6.87 -16.66
C ALA A 184 -31.98 5.39 -16.54
N GLU A 185 -33.23 5.06 -16.30
CA GLU A 185 -33.76 3.74 -16.57
C GLU A 185 -33.29 3.34 -17.96
N VAL A 186 -32.34 2.42 -18.02
CA VAL A 186 -31.81 1.92 -19.29
C VAL A 186 -32.87 1.02 -19.87
N THR A 187 -33.80 1.60 -20.62
CA THR A 187 -34.73 0.88 -21.47
C THR A 187 -33.96 0.36 -22.68
N GLY A 188 -33.28 -0.78 -22.53
CA GLY A 188 -32.44 -1.41 -23.56
C GLY A 188 -31.20 -2.04 -22.99
N SER A 189 -30.46 -2.79 -23.81
CA SER A 189 -29.19 -3.40 -23.40
C SER A 189 -28.15 -2.31 -23.05
N PRO A 190 -27.57 -2.33 -21.84
CA PRO A 190 -26.53 -1.36 -21.47
C PRO A 190 -25.28 -1.55 -22.32
N SER A 191 -24.67 -0.50 -22.83
CA SER A 191 -23.38 -0.54 -23.53
C SER A 191 -22.20 -0.30 -22.58
N PHE A 192 -21.05 -0.83 -22.93
CA PHE A 192 -19.84 -0.69 -22.09
C PHE A 192 -19.41 0.78 -21.97
N GLU A 193 -19.20 1.46 -23.08
CA GLU A 193 -18.69 2.84 -23.11
C GLU A 193 -19.59 3.84 -22.36
N ARG A 194 -20.90 3.71 -22.51
CA ARG A 194 -21.85 4.68 -21.95
C ARG A 194 -22.27 4.37 -20.51
N HIS A 195 -22.37 3.09 -20.16
CA HIS A 195 -23.02 2.68 -18.93
C HIS A 195 -22.10 1.96 -17.95
N ILE A 196 -21.15 1.16 -18.44
CA ILE A 196 -20.32 0.32 -17.59
C ILE A 196 -18.98 0.99 -17.25
N ARG A 197 -18.27 1.48 -18.26
CA ARG A 197 -16.99 2.17 -18.08
C ARG A 197 -17.06 3.34 -17.10
N PRO A 198 -18.13 4.20 -17.08
CA PRO A 198 -18.28 5.27 -16.11
C PRO A 198 -18.53 4.78 -14.66
N LEU A 199 -18.91 3.50 -14.45
CA LEU A 199 -19.06 2.94 -13.11
C LEU A 199 -17.71 2.85 -12.39
N PHE A 200 -16.62 2.72 -13.12
CA PHE A 200 -15.27 2.64 -12.56
C PHE A 200 -14.65 4.05 -12.48
N THR A 201 -14.41 4.50 -11.26
CA THR A 201 -13.75 5.79 -11.03
C THR A 201 -12.27 5.73 -11.43
N ASN A 202 -11.61 6.90 -11.58
CA ASN A 202 -10.17 6.94 -11.81
C ASN A 202 -9.38 6.23 -10.69
N ARG A 203 -9.88 6.29 -9.46
CA ARG A 203 -9.30 5.59 -8.31
C ARG A 203 -9.39 4.07 -8.50
N ASP A 204 -10.54 3.55 -8.92
CA ASP A 204 -10.71 2.12 -9.20
C ASP A 204 -9.75 1.65 -10.29
N ARG A 205 -9.65 2.39 -11.39
CA ARG A 205 -8.75 2.07 -12.51
C ARG A 205 -7.29 2.08 -12.08
N THR A 206 -6.87 3.09 -11.35
CA THR A 206 -5.49 3.17 -10.83
C THR A 206 -5.20 2.03 -9.86
N SER A 207 -6.15 1.70 -8.97
CA SER A 207 -5.99 0.62 -7.99
C SER A 207 -5.96 -0.76 -8.63
N MET A 208 -6.61 -0.95 -9.79
CA MET A 208 -6.69 -2.24 -10.49
C MET A 208 -5.71 -2.36 -11.66
N ALA A 209 -5.01 -1.29 -12.03
CA ALA A 209 -4.10 -1.25 -13.20
C ALA A 209 -2.96 -2.30 -13.13
N TRP A 210 -2.65 -2.80 -11.96
CA TRP A 210 -1.68 -3.88 -11.77
C TRP A 210 -2.23 -5.26 -12.15
N ALA A 211 -3.57 -5.46 -12.10
CA ALA A 211 -4.22 -6.72 -12.44
C ALA A 211 -4.73 -6.70 -13.88
N PHE A 212 -5.56 -5.70 -14.22
CA PHE A 212 -6.09 -5.47 -15.55
C PHE A 212 -6.69 -4.06 -15.65
N ASP A 213 -6.91 -3.57 -16.88
CA ASP A 213 -7.47 -2.24 -17.10
C ASP A 213 -9.02 -2.28 -17.05
N LEU A 214 -9.59 -1.65 -16.02
CA LEU A 214 -11.05 -1.46 -15.90
C LEU A 214 -11.64 -0.50 -16.95
N GLY A 215 -10.82 0.16 -17.74
CA GLY A 215 -11.23 0.97 -18.90
C GLY A 215 -11.26 0.20 -20.21
N ASP A 216 -10.71 -1.01 -20.26
CA ASP A 216 -10.67 -1.87 -21.43
C ASP A 216 -11.83 -2.87 -21.44
N LEU A 217 -12.62 -2.87 -22.53
CA LEU A 217 -13.78 -3.74 -22.67
C LEU A 217 -13.41 -5.23 -22.63
N ALA A 218 -12.31 -5.63 -23.28
CA ALA A 218 -11.92 -7.03 -23.36
C ALA A 218 -11.52 -7.55 -21.97
N ALA A 219 -10.72 -6.78 -21.23
CA ALA A 219 -10.31 -7.09 -19.87
C ALA A 219 -11.51 -7.17 -18.91
N VAL A 220 -12.46 -6.21 -19.00
CA VAL A 220 -13.67 -6.25 -18.15
C VAL A 220 -14.58 -7.41 -18.50
N ARG A 221 -14.71 -7.80 -19.78
CA ARG A 221 -15.47 -8.99 -20.21
C ARG A 221 -14.89 -10.28 -19.63
N GLU A 222 -13.58 -10.42 -19.66
CA GLU A 222 -12.86 -11.59 -19.15
C GLU A 222 -13.05 -11.75 -17.64
N HIS A 223 -12.99 -10.63 -16.89
CA HIS A 223 -13.06 -10.64 -15.42
C HIS A 223 -14.45 -10.29 -14.86
N ALA A 224 -15.51 -10.23 -15.70
CA ALA A 224 -16.82 -9.73 -15.32
C ALA A 224 -17.43 -10.44 -14.10
N ASP A 225 -17.34 -11.78 -14.03
CA ASP A 225 -17.90 -12.56 -12.94
C ASP A 225 -17.19 -12.26 -11.61
N ALA A 226 -15.87 -12.17 -11.64
CA ALA A 226 -15.06 -11.81 -10.47
C ALA A 226 -15.35 -10.37 -10.01
N ILE A 227 -15.49 -9.42 -10.95
CA ILE A 227 -15.86 -8.04 -10.64
C ILE A 227 -17.23 -8.02 -9.95
N LEU A 228 -18.25 -8.70 -10.53
CA LEU A 228 -19.59 -8.74 -9.96
C LEU A 228 -19.59 -9.31 -8.54
N ASP A 229 -18.88 -10.41 -8.29
CA ASP A 229 -18.77 -10.99 -6.95
C ASP A 229 -18.17 -10.03 -5.93
N GLN A 230 -17.10 -9.32 -6.30
CA GLN A 230 -16.45 -8.36 -5.41
C GLN A 230 -17.33 -7.13 -5.11
N VAL A 231 -18.00 -6.56 -6.14
CA VAL A 231 -18.83 -5.36 -5.92
C VAL A 231 -20.17 -5.71 -5.26
N ALA A 232 -20.75 -6.87 -5.55
CA ALA A 232 -22.00 -7.31 -4.92
C ALA A 232 -21.81 -7.69 -3.45
N SER A 233 -20.66 -8.27 -3.09
CA SER A 233 -20.32 -8.57 -1.69
C SER A 233 -19.83 -7.36 -0.89
N GLY A 234 -19.68 -6.20 -1.52
CA GLY A 234 -19.16 -4.98 -0.89
C GLY A 234 -17.66 -5.03 -0.54
N ARG A 235 -16.92 -6.04 -1.02
CA ARG A 235 -15.47 -6.15 -0.81
C ARG A 235 -14.67 -5.18 -1.67
N MET A 236 -15.24 -4.79 -2.80
CA MET A 236 -14.65 -3.80 -3.72
C MET A 236 -15.71 -2.79 -4.17
N PRO A 237 -15.34 -1.52 -4.38
CA PRO A 237 -14.09 -0.89 -3.94
C PRO A 237 -13.98 -0.82 -2.40
N CYS A 238 -12.78 -0.99 -1.85
CA CYS A 238 -12.56 -1.03 -0.40
C CYS A 238 -12.85 0.29 0.34
N TYR A 239 -13.06 1.39 -0.38
CA TYR A 239 -13.34 2.72 0.18
C TYR A 239 -14.85 3.07 0.21
N ALA A 240 -15.70 2.41 -0.58
CA ALA A 240 -17.16 2.59 -0.56
C ALA A 240 -17.85 1.49 -1.38
N ALA A 241 -18.73 0.72 -0.77
CA ALA A 241 -19.52 -0.28 -1.49
C ALA A 241 -20.35 0.38 -2.61
N TRP A 242 -20.53 -0.33 -3.71
CA TRP A 242 -21.41 0.13 -4.78
C TRP A 242 -22.87 0.15 -4.31
N PRO A 243 -23.64 1.19 -4.67
CA PRO A 243 -25.09 1.16 -4.48
C PRO A 243 -25.73 -0.01 -5.25
N ALA A 244 -26.84 -0.52 -4.73
CA ALA A 244 -27.51 -1.68 -5.31
C ALA A 244 -27.86 -1.48 -6.81
N GLU A 245 -28.24 -0.26 -7.20
CA GLU A 245 -28.55 0.10 -8.58
C GLU A 245 -27.33 -0.03 -9.50
N ARG A 246 -26.14 0.34 -9.03
CA ARG A 246 -24.89 0.21 -9.79
C ARG A 246 -24.52 -1.26 -10.00
N VAL A 247 -24.69 -2.08 -8.98
CA VAL A 247 -24.50 -3.54 -9.07
C VAL A 247 -25.52 -4.17 -10.03
N ALA A 248 -26.80 -3.74 -9.96
CA ALA A 248 -27.85 -4.21 -10.85
C ALA A 248 -27.57 -3.84 -12.32
N LEU A 249 -27.09 -2.63 -12.59
CA LEU A 249 -26.73 -2.20 -13.95
C LEU A 249 -25.58 -3.02 -14.52
N PHE A 250 -24.55 -3.31 -13.73
CA PHE A 250 -23.43 -4.14 -14.17
C PHE A 250 -23.90 -5.59 -14.45
N ARG A 251 -24.75 -6.15 -13.58
CA ARG A 251 -25.35 -7.47 -13.78
C ARG A 251 -26.19 -7.52 -15.04
N HIS A 252 -27.03 -6.53 -15.28
CA HIS A 252 -27.87 -6.45 -16.48
C HIS A 252 -27.01 -6.40 -17.77
N TRP A 253 -25.89 -5.68 -17.75
CA TRP A 253 -24.94 -5.68 -18.86
C TRP A 253 -24.34 -7.07 -19.13
N MET A 254 -24.00 -7.80 -18.06
CA MET A 254 -23.49 -9.17 -18.20
C MET A 254 -24.55 -10.12 -18.80
N GLU A 255 -25.78 -10.05 -18.31
CA GLU A 255 -26.92 -10.86 -18.76
C GLU A 255 -27.32 -10.52 -20.22
N SER A 256 -27.11 -9.29 -20.66
CA SER A 256 -27.33 -8.85 -22.03
C SER A 256 -26.23 -9.27 -23.02
N GLY A 257 -25.28 -10.10 -22.60
CA GLY A 257 -24.20 -10.58 -23.45
C GLY A 257 -22.97 -9.68 -23.50
N LYS A 258 -22.83 -8.78 -22.53
CA LYS A 258 -21.68 -7.85 -22.37
C LYS A 258 -21.41 -7.01 -23.63
N PRO A 259 -22.41 -6.29 -24.20
CA PRO A 259 -22.23 -5.52 -25.43
C PRO A 259 -21.26 -4.36 -25.25
N ASP A 260 -20.74 -3.83 -26.39
CA ASP A 260 -19.90 -2.66 -26.45
C ASP A 260 -20.65 -1.38 -26.02
#